data_269c63e925df59ef913c205b2771f570
#
_entry.id   269c63e925df59ef913c205b2771f570
#
_cell.length_a   1.000
_cell.length_b   1.000
_cell.length_c   1.000
_cell.angle_alpha   90.00
_cell.angle_beta   90.00
_cell.angle_gamma   90.00
#
_symmetry.space_group_name_H-M   'P 1'
#
loop_
_entity.id
_entity.type
_entity.pdbx_description
1 polymer ?
#
loop_
_entity_poly.entity_id
_entity_poly.type
_entity_poly.pdbx_seq_one_letter_code
_entity_poly.pdbx_strand_id
1 'polypeptide(L)'
;MKEIDEVLKKVKRVHFIGIGGSGMCPLVEILHSKGYEITGSDNNESDTLNRVRALGIPVTLGQRAENIEGAEMIVYTAALLPDNPELCAAKASGIPTFERKEMLGAITRMFDDCICVCGTHGKTTTTSMLTQIFIQAGEDPSAVIGGKLPLTGTNGLVGKSEYMLCEACEFVDTFLSLSPDVCVLLNIDEDHLDYFKTLDNLIASFTKFASMTRKEVIYNGDDANTLRAIAGAKDKKFITFGLKEGNDFRADKIVLEHEFASFDIIKYGENVGRISLGIPGEHNVYNALAAIAAADNAGIPMDKIIACAEAFHGAGRRFEILKRINGITIADDYAHHPRELEATLTTAMGMGFNRVWAVFQPFIYSRTAMLFDDFCRVLSIPDKTVLTEIMGSRERNTYNIYTSQLAEKIPGSVWFNTFEEVADYVVKNVEKGDLVITLGCGDIYKAAKLMIKKLEKQG
;
A
#
# COMPACT_ATOMS: atom_id res chain seq x y z
N MET A 1 13.40 -1.22 26.02
CA MET A 1 12.13 -0.51 25.82
C MET A 1 12.47 0.80 25.13
N LYS A 2 11.74 1.21 24.08
CA LYS A 2 12.01 2.48 23.38
C LYS A 2 11.43 3.64 24.22
N GLU A 3 11.99 4.84 24.10
CA GLU A 3 11.54 6.04 24.83
C GLU A 3 10.03 6.27 24.70
N ILE A 4 9.48 6.14 23.50
CA ILE A 4 8.05 6.31 23.23
C ILE A 4 7.17 5.35 24.07
N ASP A 5 7.63 4.12 24.33
CA ASP A 5 6.87 3.15 25.13
C ASP A 5 6.77 3.58 26.61
N GLU A 6 7.83 4.21 27.13
CA GLU A 6 7.82 4.74 28.50
C GLU A 6 6.95 5.99 28.65
N VAL A 7 6.90 6.81 27.59
CA VAL A 7 6.02 7.98 27.55
C VAL A 7 4.55 7.53 27.47
N LEU A 8 4.21 6.60 26.56
CA LEU A 8 2.83 6.11 26.41
C LEU A 8 2.23 5.53 27.69
N LYS A 9 3.04 4.89 28.54
CA LYS A 9 2.57 4.38 29.84
C LYS A 9 2.18 5.47 30.84
N LYS A 10 2.66 6.70 30.65
CA LYS A 10 2.53 7.80 31.60
C LYS A 10 1.53 8.86 31.16
N VAL A 11 1.20 8.90 29.88
CA VAL A 11 0.33 9.93 29.27
C VAL A 11 -1.06 9.38 28.98
N LYS A 12 -2.01 10.28 28.95
CA LYS A 12 -3.37 9.97 28.53
C LYS A 12 -3.80 10.78 27.30
N ARG A 13 -3.31 12.01 27.17
CA ARG A 13 -3.70 12.96 26.12
C ARG A 13 -2.63 13.02 25.01
N VAL A 14 -3.01 12.55 23.83
CA VAL A 14 -2.12 12.48 22.65
C VAL A 14 -2.67 13.38 21.54
N HIS A 15 -1.85 14.31 21.08
CA HIS A 15 -2.19 15.21 19.98
C HIS A 15 -1.54 14.77 18.67
N PHE A 16 -2.31 14.77 17.56
CA PHE A 16 -1.85 14.36 16.25
C PHE A 16 -1.81 15.52 15.27
N ILE A 17 -0.62 15.88 14.76
CA ILE A 17 -0.44 16.87 13.69
C ILE A 17 -0.53 16.18 12.33
N GLY A 18 -1.55 16.51 11.52
CA GLY A 18 -1.89 15.83 10.28
C GLY A 18 -2.76 14.58 10.50
N ILE A 19 -3.71 14.65 11.44
CA ILE A 19 -4.54 13.55 11.92
C ILE A 19 -5.39 12.89 10.81
N GLY A 20 -5.79 13.66 9.78
CA GLY A 20 -6.59 13.19 8.64
C GLY A 20 -5.79 12.43 7.58
N GLY A 21 -4.48 12.31 7.73
CA GLY A 21 -3.64 11.54 6.82
C GLY A 21 -4.01 10.05 6.82
N SER A 22 -4.02 9.39 5.65
CA SER A 22 -4.38 7.97 5.52
C SER A 22 -3.53 7.05 6.40
N GLY A 23 -2.25 7.36 6.58
CA GLY A 23 -1.37 6.60 7.47
C GLY A 23 -1.47 6.98 8.95
N MET A 24 -2.12 8.09 9.30
CA MET A 24 -2.32 8.54 10.69
C MET A 24 -3.61 7.97 11.29
N CYS A 25 -4.69 7.99 10.52
CA CYS A 25 -6.02 7.59 10.99
C CYS A 25 -6.06 6.19 11.64
N PRO A 26 -5.45 5.12 11.09
CA PRO A 26 -5.42 3.83 11.74
C PRO A 26 -4.76 3.85 13.13
N LEU A 27 -3.70 4.65 13.31
CA LEU A 27 -3.01 4.78 14.59
C LEU A 27 -3.90 5.46 15.63
N VAL A 28 -4.59 6.52 15.19
CA VAL A 28 -5.57 7.26 16.00
C VAL A 28 -6.67 6.33 16.47
N GLU A 29 -7.26 5.53 15.58
CA GLU A 29 -8.34 4.59 15.90
C GLU A 29 -7.90 3.53 16.92
N ILE A 30 -6.70 2.95 16.73
CA ILE A 30 -6.16 1.95 17.66
C ILE A 30 -5.90 2.57 19.05
N LEU A 31 -5.27 3.74 19.12
CA LEU A 31 -5.02 4.39 20.41
C LEU A 31 -6.31 4.84 21.09
N HIS A 32 -7.25 5.38 20.34
CA HIS A 32 -8.56 5.74 20.87
C HIS A 32 -9.29 4.53 21.47
N SER A 33 -9.27 3.38 20.79
CA SER A 33 -9.86 2.14 21.30
C SER A 33 -9.18 1.61 22.57
N LYS A 34 -7.91 1.94 22.75
CA LYS A 34 -7.13 1.62 23.97
C LYS A 34 -7.31 2.65 25.11
N GLY A 35 -8.21 3.64 24.92
CA GLY A 35 -8.62 4.60 25.95
C GLY A 35 -7.76 5.86 26.07
N TYR A 36 -6.91 6.15 25.06
CA TYR A 36 -6.23 7.45 24.99
C TYR A 36 -7.21 8.56 24.60
N GLU A 37 -7.05 9.73 25.20
CA GLU A 37 -7.76 10.95 24.83
C GLU A 37 -7.02 11.59 23.64
N ILE A 38 -7.64 11.56 22.47
CA ILE A 38 -7.00 12.03 21.22
C ILE A 38 -7.53 13.39 20.85
N THR A 39 -6.63 14.25 20.40
CA THR A 39 -6.94 15.49 19.67
C THR A 39 -6.06 15.58 18.44
N GLY A 40 -6.36 16.46 17.50
CA GLY A 40 -5.47 16.67 16.37
C GLY A 40 -5.83 17.82 15.46
N SER A 41 -4.95 18.07 14.52
CA SER A 41 -5.08 19.09 13.48
C SER A 41 -4.87 18.53 12.09
N ASP A 42 -5.49 19.15 11.09
CA ASP A 42 -5.20 18.92 9.67
C ASP A 42 -5.42 20.22 8.89
N ASN A 43 -4.82 20.34 7.72
CA ASN A 43 -5.00 21.50 6.84
C ASN A 43 -6.14 21.29 5.83
N ASN A 44 -6.57 20.05 5.61
CA ASN A 44 -7.50 19.72 4.55
C ASN A 44 -8.67 18.87 5.07
N GLU A 45 -9.85 19.16 4.54
CA GLU A 45 -10.99 18.26 4.68
C GLU A 45 -10.77 16.99 3.85
N SER A 46 -11.12 15.84 4.42
CA SER A 46 -11.01 14.53 3.76
C SER A 46 -11.99 13.52 4.35
N ASP A 47 -12.27 12.45 3.59
CA ASP A 47 -13.08 11.34 4.09
C ASP A 47 -12.44 10.71 5.35
N THR A 48 -11.11 10.66 5.39
CA THR A 48 -10.36 10.13 6.53
C THR A 48 -10.53 11.03 7.76
N LEU A 49 -10.50 12.35 7.58
CA LEU A 49 -10.73 13.31 8.66
C LEU A 49 -12.15 13.22 9.21
N ASN A 50 -13.14 13.04 8.32
CA ASN A 50 -14.54 12.85 8.73
C ASN A 50 -14.72 11.55 9.54
N ARG A 51 -13.97 10.51 9.21
CA ARG A 51 -13.96 9.25 9.96
C ARG A 51 -13.39 9.44 11.37
N VAL A 52 -12.31 10.21 11.52
CA VAL A 52 -11.75 10.56 12.85
C VAL A 52 -12.77 11.35 13.67
N ARG A 53 -13.45 12.34 13.08
CA ARG A 53 -14.50 13.13 13.76
C ARG A 53 -15.68 12.28 14.19
N ALA A 54 -16.05 11.26 13.39
CA ALA A 54 -17.15 10.35 13.71
C ALA A 54 -16.89 9.52 14.99
N LEU A 55 -15.64 9.39 15.42
CA LEU A 55 -15.27 8.79 16.70
C LEU A 55 -15.43 9.74 17.90
N GLY A 56 -15.87 10.96 17.68
CA GLY A 56 -15.97 12.00 18.70
C GLY A 56 -14.64 12.70 19.02
N ILE A 57 -13.61 12.50 18.21
CA ILE A 57 -12.30 13.08 18.42
C ILE A 57 -12.29 14.55 17.97
N PRO A 58 -11.88 15.50 18.84
CA PRO A 58 -11.76 16.92 18.49
C PRO A 58 -10.68 17.13 17.43
N VAL A 59 -11.05 17.75 16.30
CA VAL A 59 -10.14 18.06 15.19
C VAL A 59 -10.20 19.53 14.84
N THR A 60 -9.06 20.18 14.81
CA THR A 60 -8.90 21.60 14.39
C THR A 60 -8.44 21.65 12.94
N LEU A 61 -9.12 22.48 12.11
CA LEU A 61 -8.62 22.82 10.79
C LEU A 61 -7.61 23.97 10.88
N GLY A 62 -6.48 23.79 10.21
CA GLY A 62 -5.34 24.71 10.25
C GLY A 62 -4.35 24.34 11.36
N GLN A 63 -3.09 24.27 10.97
CA GLN A 63 -1.97 23.91 11.84
C GLN A 63 -1.39 25.18 12.48
N ARG A 64 -1.56 25.35 13.78
CA ARG A 64 -1.19 26.51 14.57
C ARG A 64 -0.53 26.11 15.88
N ALA A 65 0.31 27.00 16.42
CA ALA A 65 1.06 26.76 17.66
C ALA A 65 0.17 26.40 18.86
N GLU A 66 -1.02 27.01 18.95
CA GLU A 66 -1.95 26.86 20.07
C GLU A 66 -2.62 25.46 20.12
N ASN A 67 -2.64 24.74 19.01
CA ASN A 67 -3.32 23.44 18.93
C ASN A 67 -2.73 22.38 19.87
N ILE A 68 -1.46 22.52 20.28
CA ILE A 68 -0.79 21.58 21.17
C ILE A 68 -1.10 21.78 22.66
N GLU A 69 -1.90 22.80 23.02
CA GLU A 69 -2.23 23.08 24.41
C GLU A 69 -2.94 21.91 25.07
N GLY A 70 -2.46 21.53 26.24
CA GLY A 70 -3.00 20.39 27.00
C GLY A 70 -2.55 19.01 26.54
N ALA A 71 -1.77 18.90 25.47
CA ALA A 71 -1.18 17.63 25.05
C ALA A 71 -0.09 17.18 26.03
N GLU A 72 -0.02 15.87 26.29
CA GLU A 72 1.04 15.24 27.08
C GLU A 72 2.04 14.51 26.18
N MET A 73 1.65 14.24 24.94
CA MET A 73 2.46 13.66 23.88
C MET A 73 1.96 14.16 22.53
N ILE A 74 2.89 14.35 21.59
CA ILE A 74 2.57 14.81 20.24
C ILE A 74 3.08 13.77 19.22
N VAL A 75 2.26 13.49 18.20
CA VAL A 75 2.62 12.63 17.08
C VAL A 75 2.42 13.41 15.79
N TYR A 76 3.42 13.42 14.92
CA TYR A 76 3.34 14.17 13.66
C TYR A 76 3.62 13.31 12.43
N THR A 77 3.01 13.69 11.30
CA THR A 77 3.27 13.06 10.02
C THR A 77 4.57 13.59 9.40
N ALA A 78 5.36 12.70 8.79
CA ALA A 78 6.55 13.09 8.02
C ALA A 78 6.24 14.01 6.82
N ALA A 79 4.94 14.23 6.53
CA ALA A 79 4.47 15.10 5.45
C ALA A 79 4.60 16.61 5.74
N LEU A 80 4.87 17.00 6.98
CA LEU A 80 5.00 18.39 7.36
C LEU A 80 6.30 19.00 6.86
N LEU A 81 6.22 20.28 6.49
CA LEU A 81 7.41 21.08 6.23
C LEU A 81 8.12 21.41 7.57
N PRO A 82 9.45 21.58 7.55
CA PRO A 82 10.22 21.88 8.77
C PRO A 82 9.82 23.19 9.49
N ASP A 83 9.27 24.14 8.74
CA ASP A 83 8.80 25.45 9.20
C ASP A 83 7.31 25.47 9.60
N ASN A 84 6.66 24.32 9.67
CA ASN A 84 5.27 24.21 10.10
C ASN A 84 5.12 24.77 11.52
N PRO A 85 4.21 25.75 11.77
CA PRO A 85 4.14 26.47 13.04
C PRO A 85 3.77 25.56 14.22
N GLU A 86 2.90 24.57 14.02
CA GLU A 86 2.50 23.64 15.05
C GLU A 86 3.63 22.67 15.41
N LEU A 87 4.34 22.15 14.40
CA LEU A 87 5.52 21.29 14.60
C LEU A 87 6.67 22.06 15.30
N CYS A 88 6.88 23.34 14.93
CA CYS A 88 7.87 24.18 15.58
C CYS A 88 7.52 24.41 17.07
N ALA A 89 6.24 24.71 17.36
CA ALA A 89 5.76 24.83 18.73
C ALA A 89 5.91 23.51 19.52
N ALA A 90 5.56 22.38 18.92
CA ALA A 90 5.73 21.07 19.52
C ALA A 90 7.19 20.81 19.94
N LYS A 91 8.14 21.04 19.04
CA LYS A 91 9.57 20.87 19.31
C LYS A 91 10.12 21.83 20.37
N ALA A 92 9.56 23.03 20.46
CA ALA A 92 9.97 24.04 21.43
C ALA A 92 9.33 23.85 22.81
N SER A 93 8.21 23.13 22.91
CA SER A 93 7.40 23.01 24.13
C SER A 93 8.02 22.11 25.22
N GLY A 94 8.94 21.22 24.86
CA GLY A 94 9.44 20.15 25.74
C GLY A 94 8.47 18.97 25.89
N ILE A 95 7.29 19.00 25.26
CA ILE A 95 6.35 17.86 25.22
C ILE A 95 6.99 16.74 24.37
N PRO A 96 7.00 15.49 24.84
CA PRO A 96 7.49 14.36 24.04
C PRO A 96 6.83 14.32 22.67
N THR A 97 7.64 14.45 21.62
CA THR A 97 7.16 14.62 20.23
C THR A 97 7.81 13.56 19.34
N PHE A 98 6.97 12.72 18.70
CA PHE A 98 7.41 11.56 17.93
C PHE A 98 6.86 11.60 16.49
N GLU A 99 7.59 11.03 15.57
CA GLU A 99 7.12 10.83 14.21
C GLU A 99 6.15 9.62 14.12
N ARG A 100 5.25 9.65 13.15
CA ARG A 100 4.28 8.57 12.87
C ARG A 100 4.90 7.16 12.89
N LYS A 101 6.10 6.99 12.34
CA LYS A 101 6.77 5.67 12.29
C LYS A 101 7.12 5.14 13.68
N GLU A 102 7.48 6.02 14.62
CA GLU A 102 7.80 5.64 16.00
C GLU A 102 6.53 5.22 16.73
N MET A 103 5.42 5.94 16.51
CA MET A 103 4.11 5.59 17.07
C MET A 103 3.60 4.26 16.49
N LEU A 104 3.71 4.03 15.20
CA LEU A 104 3.34 2.74 14.60
C LEU A 104 4.17 1.61 15.22
N GLY A 105 5.47 1.84 15.41
CA GLY A 105 6.33 0.88 16.11
C GLY A 105 5.91 0.63 17.54
N ALA A 106 5.47 1.64 18.28
CA ALA A 106 4.94 1.47 19.64
C ALA A 106 3.63 0.66 19.63
N ILE A 107 2.75 0.93 18.68
CA ILE A 107 1.49 0.19 18.51
C ILE A 107 1.77 -1.29 18.21
N THR A 108 2.72 -1.62 17.34
CA THR A 108 3.04 -3.04 17.04
C THR A 108 3.51 -3.80 18.29
N ARG A 109 4.10 -3.12 19.27
CA ARG A 109 4.52 -3.71 20.57
C ARG A 109 3.39 -3.87 21.59
N MET A 110 2.20 -3.36 21.29
CA MET A 110 1.01 -3.52 22.15
C MET A 110 0.25 -4.82 21.88
N PHE A 111 0.69 -5.60 20.89
CA PHE A 111 0.06 -6.84 20.45
C PHE A 111 1.03 -8.01 20.63
N ASP A 112 0.50 -9.19 20.96
CA ASP A 112 1.31 -10.39 21.22
C ASP A 112 1.70 -11.13 19.94
N ASP A 113 0.93 -10.91 18.85
CA ASP A 113 1.17 -11.48 17.52
C ASP A 113 1.09 -10.42 16.42
N CYS A 114 2.22 -9.75 16.18
CA CYS A 114 2.35 -8.76 15.11
C CYS A 114 2.92 -9.40 13.84
N ILE A 115 2.10 -9.53 12.80
CA ILE A 115 2.50 -10.00 11.47
C ILE A 115 2.79 -8.81 10.58
N CYS A 116 4.04 -8.63 10.19
CA CYS A 116 4.49 -7.54 9.34
C CYS A 116 4.80 -8.03 7.94
N VAL A 117 4.10 -7.48 6.94
CA VAL A 117 4.34 -7.80 5.52
C VAL A 117 5.25 -6.74 4.92
N CYS A 118 6.43 -7.15 4.46
CA CYS A 118 7.44 -6.30 3.85
C CYS A 118 7.90 -6.84 2.48
N GLY A 119 8.65 -6.04 1.76
CA GLY A 119 9.16 -6.33 0.41
C GLY A 119 9.02 -5.10 -0.48
N THR A 120 9.70 -5.09 -1.61
CA THR A 120 9.61 -3.96 -2.54
C THR A 120 8.20 -3.88 -3.15
N HIS A 121 7.65 -5.01 -3.61
CA HIS A 121 6.36 -5.10 -4.30
C HIS A 121 5.39 -6.04 -3.58
N GLY A 122 4.08 -5.83 -3.77
CA GLY A 122 3.03 -6.73 -3.30
C GLY A 122 2.56 -6.50 -1.85
N LYS A 123 3.22 -5.65 -1.05
CA LYS A 123 2.90 -5.41 0.37
C LYS A 123 1.41 -5.18 0.63
N THR A 124 0.82 -4.19 -0.01
CA THR A 124 -0.59 -3.79 0.21
C THR A 124 -1.55 -4.91 -0.16
N THR A 125 -1.33 -5.59 -1.29
CA THR A 125 -2.17 -6.70 -1.75
C THR A 125 -2.12 -7.87 -0.77
N THR A 126 -0.91 -8.26 -0.35
CA THR A 126 -0.71 -9.38 0.59
C THR A 126 -1.28 -9.05 1.97
N THR A 127 -1.02 -7.83 2.50
CA THR A 127 -1.57 -7.41 3.79
C THR A 127 -3.09 -7.34 3.75
N SER A 128 -3.68 -6.85 2.65
CA SER A 128 -5.14 -6.80 2.47
C SER A 128 -5.75 -8.19 2.40
N MET A 129 -5.17 -9.10 1.61
CA MET A 129 -5.63 -10.50 1.50
C MET A 129 -5.54 -11.20 2.86
N LEU A 130 -4.40 -11.08 3.55
CA LEU A 130 -4.19 -11.64 4.88
C LEU A 130 -5.21 -11.08 5.88
N THR A 131 -5.46 -9.76 5.87
CA THR A 131 -6.45 -9.13 6.74
C THR A 131 -7.85 -9.66 6.46
N GLN A 132 -8.24 -9.83 5.19
CA GLN A 132 -9.53 -10.41 4.82
C GLN A 132 -9.67 -11.85 5.30
N ILE A 133 -8.62 -12.68 5.14
CA ILE A 133 -8.60 -14.06 5.64
C ILE A 133 -8.86 -14.07 7.14
N PHE A 134 -8.14 -13.25 7.93
CA PHE A 134 -8.32 -13.19 9.38
C PHE A 134 -9.74 -12.76 9.78
N ILE A 135 -10.27 -11.70 9.16
CA ILE A 135 -11.64 -11.22 9.45
C ILE A 135 -12.67 -12.33 9.16
N GLN A 136 -12.60 -12.94 7.97
CA GLN A 136 -13.59 -13.94 7.55
C GLN A 136 -13.42 -15.29 8.26
N ALA A 137 -12.22 -15.60 8.73
CA ALA A 137 -11.98 -16.75 9.60
C ALA A 137 -12.50 -16.53 11.04
N GLY A 138 -12.82 -15.29 11.42
CA GLY A 138 -13.36 -14.94 12.74
C GLY A 138 -12.31 -14.52 13.77
N GLU A 139 -11.08 -14.18 13.34
CA GLU A 139 -9.95 -13.86 14.23
C GLU A 139 -9.95 -12.43 14.77
N ASP A 140 -10.80 -11.53 14.28
CA ASP A 140 -10.99 -10.14 14.73
C ASP A 140 -9.66 -9.35 14.92
N PRO A 141 -8.78 -9.24 13.89
CA PRO A 141 -7.48 -8.61 14.02
C PRO A 141 -7.56 -7.08 14.03
N SER A 142 -6.54 -6.41 14.61
CA SER A 142 -6.23 -5.03 14.26
C SER A 142 -5.35 -5.00 13.01
N ALA A 143 -5.48 -3.95 12.17
CA ALA A 143 -4.67 -3.86 10.95
C ALA A 143 -4.30 -2.42 10.58
N VAL A 144 -3.11 -2.26 9.96
CA VAL A 144 -2.67 -1.05 9.27
C VAL A 144 -2.20 -1.43 7.87
N ILE A 145 -2.96 -1.02 6.87
CA ILE A 145 -2.79 -1.39 5.46
C ILE A 145 -2.46 -0.15 4.64
N GLY A 146 -1.66 -0.28 3.59
CA GLY A 146 -1.30 0.82 2.70
C GLY A 146 -2.43 1.31 1.80
N GLY A 147 -3.46 0.49 1.58
CA GLY A 147 -4.66 0.79 0.78
C GLY A 147 -5.95 0.46 1.50
N LYS A 148 -7.08 0.93 0.99
CA LYS A 148 -8.40 0.56 1.54
C LYS A 148 -8.70 -0.90 1.25
N LEU A 149 -9.12 -1.64 2.25
CA LEU A 149 -9.69 -2.98 2.09
C LEU A 149 -11.17 -2.84 1.72
N PRO A 150 -11.65 -3.31 0.56
CA PRO A 150 -13.04 -3.16 0.14
C PRO A 150 -14.03 -3.71 1.15
N LEU A 151 -13.71 -4.84 1.80
CA LEU A 151 -14.53 -5.49 2.82
C LEU A 151 -14.90 -4.55 3.98
N THR A 152 -14.01 -3.65 4.37
CA THR A 152 -14.21 -2.72 5.50
C THR A 152 -14.39 -1.27 5.05
N GLY A 153 -14.06 -0.94 3.80
CA GLY A 153 -14.03 0.42 3.27
C GLY A 153 -12.91 1.29 3.84
N THR A 154 -11.97 0.70 4.60
CA THR A 154 -10.93 1.42 5.35
C THR A 154 -9.55 0.80 5.15
N ASN A 155 -8.52 1.55 5.50
CA ASN A 155 -7.14 1.07 5.52
C ASN A 155 -6.61 0.82 6.94
N GLY A 156 -7.46 0.95 7.94
CA GLY A 156 -7.21 0.61 9.33
C GLY A 156 -8.36 -0.20 9.90
N LEU A 157 -8.04 -1.10 10.78
CA LEU A 157 -9.01 -1.92 11.50
C LEU A 157 -8.62 -1.98 12.97
N VAL A 158 -9.61 -1.89 13.82
CA VAL A 158 -9.46 -2.08 15.27
C VAL A 158 -10.22 -3.34 15.65
N GLY A 159 -9.49 -4.40 15.92
CA GLY A 159 -10.02 -5.67 16.41
C GLY A 159 -9.80 -5.84 17.91
N LYS A 160 -10.31 -6.95 18.46
CA LYS A 160 -10.23 -7.27 19.87
C LYS A 160 -9.23 -8.40 20.17
N SER A 161 -8.73 -9.06 19.13
CA SER A 161 -7.73 -10.13 19.29
C SER A 161 -6.33 -9.59 19.53
N GLU A 162 -5.41 -10.49 19.79
CA GLU A 162 -3.99 -10.20 19.99
C GLU A 162 -3.23 -10.02 18.67
N TYR A 163 -3.91 -10.20 17.52
CA TYR A 163 -3.31 -10.07 16.21
C TYR A 163 -3.24 -8.63 15.71
N MET A 164 -2.05 -8.24 15.24
CA MET A 164 -1.80 -7.00 14.52
C MET A 164 -1.24 -7.31 13.13
N LEU A 165 -1.95 -6.95 12.09
CA LEU A 165 -1.51 -7.11 10.70
C LEU A 165 -1.01 -5.76 10.20
N CYS A 166 0.27 -5.67 9.83
CA CYS A 166 0.89 -4.39 9.53
C CYS A 166 1.65 -4.43 8.21
N GLU A 167 1.32 -3.50 7.32
CA GLU A 167 2.17 -3.25 6.16
C GLU A 167 3.46 -2.53 6.59
N ALA A 168 4.61 -3.13 6.28
CA ALA A 168 5.93 -2.70 6.71
C ALA A 168 6.71 -2.10 5.52
N CYS A 169 6.66 -0.76 5.41
CA CYS A 169 7.32 -0.02 4.33
C CYS A 169 8.79 0.18 4.64
N GLU A 170 9.67 -0.19 3.70
CA GLU A 170 11.12 -0.06 3.77
C GLU A 170 11.62 1.38 3.57
N PHE A 171 10.83 2.24 2.93
CA PHE A 171 11.24 3.61 2.61
C PHE A 171 11.76 4.37 3.85
N VAL A 172 12.97 4.93 3.73
CA VAL A 172 13.68 5.65 4.81
C VAL A 172 13.75 4.80 6.11
N ASP A 173 13.96 3.48 5.95
CA ASP A 173 14.04 2.53 7.07
C ASP A 173 12.85 2.57 8.03
N THR A 174 11.68 3.01 7.55
CA THR A 174 10.49 3.18 8.39
C THR A 174 10.11 1.88 9.11
N PHE A 175 10.19 0.73 8.43
CA PHE A 175 9.86 -0.58 8.99
C PHE A 175 10.77 -1.00 10.17
N LEU A 176 12.01 -0.48 10.27
CA LEU A 176 12.91 -0.75 11.41
C LEU A 176 12.41 -0.17 12.74
N SER A 177 11.35 0.65 12.69
CA SER A 177 10.67 1.11 13.92
C SER A 177 9.72 0.08 14.48
N LEU A 178 9.25 -0.87 13.67
CA LEU A 178 8.28 -1.91 14.02
C LEU A 178 8.91 -3.00 14.91
N SER A 179 8.07 -3.89 15.40
CA SER A 179 8.50 -5.05 16.21
C SER A 179 7.71 -6.28 15.75
N PRO A 180 8.12 -6.92 14.64
CA PRO A 180 7.42 -8.07 14.11
C PRO A 180 7.61 -9.31 14.99
N ASP A 181 6.52 -10.05 15.22
CA ASP A 181 6.57 -11.44 15.68
C ASP A 181 6.78 -12.35 14.49
N VAL A 182 6.04 -12.10 13.42
CA VAL A 182 6.16 -12.78 12.14
C VAL A 182 6.48 -11.74 11.07
N CYS A 183 7.56 -11.98 10.32
CA CYS A 183 7.91 -11.21 9.14
C CYS A 183 7.51 -11.98 7.89
N VAL A 184 6.76 -11.37 6.99
CA VAL A 184 6.47 -11.91 5.67
C VAL A 184 7.23 -11.09 4.64
N LEU A 185 8.30 -11.64 4.07
CA LEU A 185 9.19 -10.98 3.12
C LEU A 185 8.91 -11.45 1.69
N LEU A 186 8.33 -10.57 0.88
CA LEU A 186 7.81 -10.90 -0.45
C LEU A 186 8.88 -10.95 -1.53
N ASN A 187 9.69 -9.91 -1.63
CA ASN A 187 10.73 -9.74 -2.63
C ASN A 187 11.61 -8.53 -2.27
N ILE A 188 12.81 -8.47 -2.87
CA ILE A 188 13.69 -7.31 -2.76
C ILE A 188 14.17 -6.94 -4.16
N ASP A 189 13.76 -5.77 -4.65
CA ASP A 189 14.14 -5.24 -5.95
C ASP A 189 14.67 -3.80 -5.80
N GLU A 190 15.37 -3.31 -6.82
CA GLU A 190 15.92 -1.95 -6.83
C GLU A 190 14.79 -0.91 -6.78
N ASP A 191 14.58 -0.36 -5.61
CA ASP A 191 13.68 0.78 -5.38
C ASP A 191 14.29 1.68 -4.29
N HIS A 192 13.83 2.94 -4.24
CA HIS A 192 14.28 3.91 -3.24
C HIS A 192 15.82 4.10 -3.16
N LEU A 193 16.51 3.96 -4.30
CA LEU A 193 17.98 4.13 -4.36
C LEU A 193 18.42 5.57 -4.11
N ASP A 194 17.51 6.55 -4.18
CA ASP A 194 17.74 7.91 -3.68
C ASP A 194 18.10 7.91 -2.19
N TYR A 195 17.52 7.02 -1.40
CA TYR A 195 17.81 6.83 0.02
C TYR A 195 18.89 5.74 0.26
N PHE A 196 18.68 4.51 -0.21
CA PHE A 196 19.57 3.38 0.07
C PHE A 196 20.90 3.43 -0.67
N LYS A 197 21.00 4.18 -1.77
CA LYS A 197 22.19 4.34 -2.65
C LYS A 197 22.55 3.10 -3.47
N THR A 198 22.45 1.91 -2.89
CA THR A 198 22.77 0.63 -3.54
C THR A 198 21.77 -0.45 -3.16
N LEU A 199 21.61 -1.45 -4.02
CA LEU A 199 20.83 -2.66 -3.72
C LEU A 199 21.36 -3.40 -2.47
N ASP A 200 22.68 -3.41 -2.28
CA ASP A 200 23.29 -4.07 -1.11
C ASP A 200 22.88 -3.41 0.21
N ASN A 201 22.79 -2.08 0.25
CA ASN A 201 22.28 -1.36 1.43
C ASN A 201 20.80 -1.66 1.68
N LEU A 202 20.00 -1.76 0.62
CA LEU A 202 18.59 -2.14 0.73
C LEU A 202 18.48 -3.58 1.28
N ILE A 203 19.22 -4.53 0.75
CA ILE A 203 19.26 -5.92 1.25
C ILE A 203 19.70 -5.94 2.73
N ALA A 204 20.71 -5.17 3.12
CA ALA A 204 21.16 -5.08 4.51
C ALA A 204 20.06 -4.54 5.44
N SER A 205 19.24 -3.61 4.99
CA SER A 205 18.08 -3.12 5.74
C SER A 205 17.03 -4.21 5.94
N PHE A 206 16.68 -4.98 4.90
CA PHE A 206 15.79 -6.14 5.02
C PHE A 206 16.37 -7.24 5.92
N THR A 207 17.68 -7.50 5.84
CA THR A 207 18.38 -8.42 6.75
C THR A 207 18.20 -8.01 8.20
N LYS A 208 18.34 -6.70 8.48
CA LYS A 208 18.14 -6.15 9.83
C LYS A 208 16.70 -6.34 10.27
N PHE A 209 15.71 -6.08 9.40
CA PHE A 209 14.29 -6.26 9.73
C PHE A 209 13.96 -7.74 10.00
N ALA A 210 14.40 -8.67 9.16
CA ALA A 210 14.25 -10.11 9.39
C ALA A 210 14.89 -10.54 10.71
N SER A 211 16.08 -10.01 11.05
CA SER A 211 16.78 -10.29 12.31
C SER A 211 16.05 -9.77 13.54
N MET A 212 15.24 -8.71 13.41
CA MET A 212 14.42 -8.17 14.50
C MET A 212 13.18 -8.99 14.80
N THR A 213 12.76 -9.87 13.89
CA THR A 213 11.58 -10.73 14.02
C THR A 213 11.72 -11.65 15.23
N ARG A 214 10.66 -11.79 16.05
CA ARG A 214 10.73 -12.56 17.30
C ARG A 214 10.47 -14.06 17.12
N LYS A 215 9.54 -14.43 16.24
CA LYS A 215 9.10 -15.83 16.07
C LYS A 215 9.54 -16.40 14.71
N GLU A 216 8.82 -16.11 13.62
CA GLU A 216 9.02 -16.73 12.32
C GLU A 216 9.28 -15.71 11.21
N VAL A 217 10.10 -16.10 10.23
CA VAL A 217 10.28 -15.36 8.97
C VAL A 217 9.75 -16.22 7.82
N ILE A 218 8.67 -15.75 7.19
CA ILE A 218 8.05 -16.34 6.01
C ILE A 218 8.59 -15.57 4.82
N TYR A 219 9.26 -16.22 3.87
CA TYR A 219 9.93 -15.51 2.81
C TYR A 219 9.85 -16.20 1.45
N ASN A 220 9.96 -15.42 0.38
CA ASN A 220 10.00 -15.90 -0.98
C ASN A 220 11.33 -16.63 -1.26
N GLY A 221 11.28 -17.95 -1.35
CA GLY A 221 12.43 -18.81 -1.63
C GLY A 221 12.90 -18.78 -3.08
N ASP A 222 12.17 -18.14 -3.98
CA ASP A 222 12.53 -18.00 -5.39
C ASP A 222 13.28 -16.71 -5.70
N ASP A 223 13.21 -15.70 -4.81
CA ASP A 223 13.83 -14.39 -4.99
C ASP A 223 15.27 -14.38 -4.48
N ALA A 224 16.21 -14.14 -5.39
CA ALA A 224 17.64 -14.20 -5.08
C ALA A 224 18.08 -13.17 -4.03
N ASN A 225 17.50 -11.97 -4.02
CA ASN A 225 17.87 -10.92 -3.06
C ASN A 225 17.26 -11.20 -1.68
N THR A 226 16.06 -11.77 -1.64
CA THR A 226 15.45 -12.28 -0.39
C THR A 226 16.34 -13.36 0.23
N LEU A 227 16.83 -14.33 -0.56
CA LEU A 227 17.76 -15.35 -0.07
C LEU A 227 19.05 -14.73 0.50
N ARG A 228 19.59 -13.69 -0.14
CA ARG A 228 20.75 -12.94 0.38
C ARG A 228 20.43 -12.26 1.72
N ALA A 229 19.27 -11.64 1.85
CA ALA A 229 18.84 -11.00 3.09
C ALA A 229 18.69 -12.01 4.24
N ILE A 230 18.05 -13.14 3.97
CA ILE A 230 17.79 -14.20 4.98
C ILE A 230 19.07 -14.89 5.42
N ALA A 231 20.05 -15.06 4.53
CA ALA A 231 21.35 -15.64 4.90
C ALA A 231 22.06 -14.87 6.04
N GLY A 232 21.76 -13.59 6.20
CA GLY A 232 22.29 -12.75 7.29
C GLY A 232 21.46 -12.81 8.58
N ALA A 233 20.23 -13.32 8.54
CA ALA A 233 19.34 -13.46 9.72
C ALA A 233 19.56 -14.84 10.36
N LYS A 234 19.93 -14.87 11.64
CA LYS A 234 20.22 -16.12 12.38
C LYS A 234 19.19 -16.39 13.46
N ASP A 235 19.13 -17.63 13.92
CA ASP A 235 18.35 -18.07 15.07
C ASP A 235 16.83 -17.80 14.94
N LYS A 236 16.29 -18.00 13.73
CA LYS A 236 14.86 -17.86 13.42
C LYS A 236 14.29 -19.16 12.87
N LYS A 237 12.99 -19.36 13.04
CA LYS A 237 12.25 -20.33 12.27
C LYS A 237 11.93 -19.73 10.90
N PHE A 238 12.25 -20.43 9.85
CA PHE A 238 12.06 -20.02 8.48
C PHE A 238 10.99 -20.86 7.82
N ILE A 239 10.11 -20.21 7.06
CA ILE A 239 9.10 -20.83 6.21
C ILE A 239 9.23 -20.21 4.82
N THR A 240 9.31 -21.04 3.79
CA THR A 240 9.49 -20.58 2.41
C THR A 240 8.19 -20.67 1.63
N PHE A 241 7.99 -19.71 0.73
CA PHE A 241 6.95 -19.82 -0.29
C PHE A 241 7.53 -19.49 -1.68
N GLY A 242 6.94 -20.04 -2.73
CA GLY A 242 7.37 -19.79 -4.09
C GLY A 242 6.76 -20.77 -5.10
N LEU A 243 7.28 -20.75 -6.33
CA LEU A 243 6.84 -21.65 -7.40
C LEU A 243 7.80 -22.83 -7.62
N LYS A 244 9.07 -22.67 -7.21
CA LYS A 244 10.10 -23.69 -7.39
C LYS A 244 9.95 -24.80 -6.36
N GLU A 245 10.39 -26.02 -6.75
CA GLU A 245 10.50 -27.14 -5.82
C GLU A 245 11.43 -26.79 -4.65
N GLY A 246 11.12 -27.34 -3.48
CA GLY A 246 11.86 -27.09 -2.24
C GLY A 246 11.29 -25.99 -1.36
N ASN A 247 10.30 -25.22 -1.84
CA ASN A 247 9.56 -24.30 -0.97
C ASN A 247 8.55 -25.07 -0.09
N ASP A 248 8.37 -24.61 1.16
CA ASP A 248 7.40 -25.18 2.11
C ASP A 248 5.96 -24.99 1.64
N PHE A 249 5.66 -23.81 1.08
CA PHE A 249 4.40 -23.49 0.40
C PHE A 249 4.68 -23.23 -1.08
N ARG A 250 4.08 -24.01 -1.96
CA ARG A 250 4.32 -23.93 -3.40
C ARG A 250 3.02 -23.94 -4.20
N ALA A 251 2.97 -23.13 -5.26
CA ALA A 251 1.92 -23.26 -6.27
C ALA A 251 2.33 -24.31 -7.32
N ASP A 252 1.42 -25.21 -7.65
CA ASP A 252 1.58 -26.20 -8.70
C ASP A 252 0.41 -26.17 -9.68
N LYS A 253 0.61 -26.66 -10.91
CA LYS A 253 -0.42 -26.68 -11.96
C LYS A 253 -1.12 -25.34 -12.13
N ILE A 254 -0.33 -24.28 -12.24
CA ILE A 254 -0.82 -22.92 -12.44
C ILE A 254 -1.47 -22.84 -13.82
N VAL A 255 -2.71 -22.35 -13.85
CA VAL A 255 -3.47 -22.03 -15.07
C VAL A 255 -3.85 -20.55 -15.00
N LEU A 256 -3.50 -19.79 -16.03
CA LEU A 256 -3.90 -18.41 -16.21
C LEU A 256 -5.05 -18.34 -17.23
N GLU A 257 -6.19 -17.86 -16.81
CA GLU A 257 -7.34 -17.59 -17.70
C GLU A 257 -7.67 -16.11 -17.60
N HIS A 258 -7.47 -15.36 -18.70
CA HIS A 258 -7.60 -13.90 -18.71
C HIS A 258 -6.85 -13.20 -17.56
N GLU A 259 -5.60 -13.64 -17.33
CA GLU A 259 -4.72 -13.18 -16.24
C GLU A 259 -5.14 -13.58 -14.81
N PHE A 260 -6.25 -14.30 -14.62
CA PHE A 260 -6.63 -14.84 -13.31
C PHE A 260 -6.01 -16.23 -13.11
N ALA A 261 -5.28 -16.38 -12.02
CA ALA A 261 -4.58 -17.62 -11.72
C ALA A 261 -5.45 -18.60 -10.93
N SER A 262 -5.39 -19.89 -11.34
CA SER A 262 -5.84 -21.01 -10.51
C SER A 262 -4.67 -21.98 -10.33
N PHE A 263 -4.46 -22.50 -9.12
CA PHE A 263 -3.34 -23.39 -8.84
C PHE A 263 -3.61 -24.33 -7.66
N ASP A 264 -2.89 -25.44 -7.63
CA ASP A 264 -2.85 -26.35 -6.49
C ASP A 264 -1.87 -25.81 -5.44
N ILE A 265 -2.28 -25.81 -4.16
CA ILE A 265 -1.42 -25.41 -3.03
C ILE A 265 -0.72 -26.67 -2.50
N ILE A 266 0.60 -26.65 -2.57
CA ILE A 266 1.45 -27.69 -2.00
C ILE A 266 2.04 -27.16 -0.69
N LYS A 267 1.75 -27.83 0.42
CA LYS A 267 2.31 -27.51 1.75
C LYS A 267 3.18 -28.68 2.20
N TYR A 268 4.47 -28.45 2.42
CA TYR A 268 5.45 -29.47 2.81
C TYR A 268 5.40 -30.74 1.93
N GLY A 269 5.20 -30.57 0.62
CA GLY A 269 5.11 -31.63 -0.37
C GLY A 269 3.73 -32.26 -0.55
N GLU A 270 2.74 -31.92 0.27
CA GLU A 270 1.36 -32.44 0.18
C GLU A 270 0.43 -31.43 -0.49
N ASN A 271 -0.45 -31.90 -1.39
CA ASN A 271 -1.50 -31.05 -1.95
C ASN A 271 -2.61 -30.86 -0.90
N VAL A 272 -2.79 -29.62 -0.44
CA VAL A 272 -3.76 -29.24 0.59
C VAL A 272 -5.00 -28.55 0.04
N GLY A 273 -5.08 -28.35 -1.28
CA GLY A 273 -6.25 -27.81 -1.95
C GLY A 273 -5.91 -27.07 -3.25
N ARG A 274 -6.92 -26.61 -3.94
CA ARG A 274 -6.83 -25.78 -5.13
C ARG A 274 -7.49 -24.44 -4.87
N ILE A 275 -6.92 -23.36 -5.41
CA ILE A 275 -7.44 -21.98 -5.27
C ILE A 275 -7.58 -21.33 -6.65
N SER A 276 -8.60 -20.49 -6.80
CA SER A 276 -8.77 -19.58 -7.94
C SER A 276 -8.78 -18.13 -7.45
N LEU A 277 -7.79 -17.35 -7.88
CA LEU A 277 -7.66 -15.97 -7.41
C LEU A 277 -8.68 -15.03 -8.06
N GLY A 278 -9.29 -14.17 -7.26
CA GLY A 278 -10.18 -13.09 -7.72
C GLY A 278 -9.48 -11.82 -8.19
N ILE A 279 -8.13 -11.83 -8.28
CA ILE A 279 -7.29 -10.71 -8.72
C ILE A 279 -6.37 -11.15 -9.86
N PRO A 280 -6.15 -10.29 -10.88
CA PRO A 280 -5.36 -10.66 -12.06
C PRO A 280 -3.86 -10.51 -11.82
N GLY A 281 -3.06 -11.20 -12.64
CA GLY A 281 -1.60 -11.12 -12.70
C GLY A 281 -0.90 -12.27 -11.96
N GLU A 282 0.07 -12.89 -12.64
CA GLU A 282 0.83 -14.03 -12.13
C GLU A 282 1.57 -13.70 -10.81
N HIS A 283 2.04 -12.45 -10.63
CA HIS A 283 2.68 -12.00 -9.39
C HIS A 283 1.78 -12.16 -8.16
N ASN A 284 0.45 -12.19 -8.35
CA ASN A 284 -0.49 -12.42 -7.26
C ASN A 284 -0.54 -13.87 -6.78
N VAL A 285 0.04 -14.82 -7.50
CA VAL A 285 0.28 -16.18 -7.01
C VAL A 285 1.25 -16.15 -5.83
N TYR A 286 2.35 -15.40 -5.94
CA TYR A 286 3.30 -15.19 -4.84
C TYR A 286 2.66 -14.46 -3.66
N ASN A 287 1.89 -13.39 -3.93
CA ASN A 287 1.19 -12.64 -2.88
C ASN A 287 0.19 -13.53 -2.12
N ALA A 288 -0.54 -14.39 -2.84
CA ALA A 288 -1.48 -15.33 -2.24
C ALA A 288 -0.77 -16.40 -1.42
N LEU A 289 0.30 -17.01 -1.93
CA LEU A 289 1.10 -17.99 -1.18
C LEU A 289 1.65 -17.41 0.12
N ALA A 290 2.14 -16.17 0.07
CA ALA A 290 2.63 -15.46 1.26
C ALA A 290 1.52 -15.24 2.30
N ALA A 291 0.32 -14.82 1.88
CA ALA A 291 -0.82 -14.62 2.76
C ALA A 291 -1.33 -15.97 3.33
N ILE A 292 -1.39 -17.02 2.49
CA ILE A 292 -1.78 -18.38 2.88
C ILE A 292 -0.81 -18.94 3.93
N ALA A 293 0.51 -18.83 3.67
CA ALA A 293 1.53 -19.32 4.60
C ALA A 293 1.48 -18.58 5.94
N ALA A 294 1.24 -17.27 5.93
CA ALA A 294 1.11 -16.47 7.15
C ALA A 294 -0.16 -16.82 7.94
N ALA A 295 -1.28 -17.03 7.26
CA ALA A 295 -2.54 -17.42 7.88
C ALA A 295 -2.49 -18.85 8.46
N ASP A 296 -1.89 -19.79 7.74
CA ASP A 296 -1.67 -21.15 8.22
C ASP A 296 -0.72 -21.18 9.43
N ASN A 297 0.33 -20.37 9.42
CA ASN A 297 1.24 -20.24 10.57
C ASN A 297 0.54 -19.65 11.82
N ALA A 298 -0.51 -18.84 11.64
CA ALA A 298 -1.37 -18.36 12.72
C ALA A 298 -2.40 -19.41 13.18
N GLY A 299 -2.46 -20.60 12.56
CA GLY A 299 -3.34 -21.68 12.94
C GLY A 299 -4.73 -21.66 12.32
N ILE A 300 -4.97 -20.80 11.34
CA ILE A 300 -6.25 -20.79 10.61
C ILE A 300 -6.34 -22.06 9.73
N PRO A 301 -7.46 -22.82 9.77
CA PRO A 301 -7.63 -24.01 8.95
C PRO A 301 -7.55 -23.72 7.45
N MET A 302 -6.85 -24.61 6.71
CA MET A 302 -6.54 -24.41 5.29
C MET A 302 -7.79 -24.25 4.41
N ASP A 303 -8.86 -24.99 4.68
CA ASP A 303 -10.14 -24.89 3.97
C ASP A 303 -10.76 -23.49 4.11
N LYS A 304 -10.69 -22.90 5.30
CA LYS A 304 -11.11 -21.51 5.53
C LYS A 304 -10.18 -20.53 4.82
N ILE A 305 -8.86 -20.73 4.89
CA ILE A 305 -7.88 -19.86 4.20
C ILE A 305 -8.19 -19.79 2.71
N ILE A 306 -8.39 -20.95 2.06
CA ILE A 306 -8.69 -21.04 0.63
C ILE A 306 -9.98 -20.28 0.31
N ALA A 307 -11.08 -20.57 1.02
CA ALA A 307 -12.36 -19.93 0.77
C ALA A 307 -12.30 -18.39 0.94
N CYS A 308 -11.59 -17.91 1.97
CA CYS A 308 -11.44 -16.48 2.22
C CYS A 308 -10.52 -15.79 1.20
N ALA A 309 -9.46 -16.47 0.74
CA ALA A 309 -8.56 -15.93 -0.27
C ALA A 309 -9.19 -15.91 -1.67
N GLU A 310 -10.02 -16.87 -2.04
CA GLU A 310 -10.83 -16.85 -3.28
C GLU A 310 -11.82 -15.67 -3.30
N ALA A 311 -12.39 -15.32 -2.15
CA ALA A 311 -13.29 -14.19 -2.00
C ALA A 311 -12.58 -12.82 -2.05
N PHE A 312 -11.26 -12.77 -2.15
CA PHE A 312 -10.49 -11.54 -2.23
C PHE A 312 -10.47 -11.01 -3.66
N HIS A 313 -11.02 -9.82 -3.87
CA HIS A 313 -11.10 -9.17 -5.18
C HIS A 313 -10.24 -7.90 -5.29
N GLY A 314 -9.20 -7.81 -4.46
CA GLY A 314 -8.22 -6.74 -4.50
C GLY A 314 -8.28 -5.76 -3.33
N ALA A 315 -7.29 -4.90 -3.28
CA ALA A 315 -7.23 -3.74 -2.40
C ALA A 315 -7.56 -2.47 -3.18
N GLY A 316 -8.04 -1.47 -2.50
CA GLY A 316 -8.31 -0.17 -3.13
C GLY A 316 -7.07 0.39 -3.83
N ARG A 317 -7.25 0.83 -5.04
CA ARG A 317 -6.19 1.33 -5.92
C ARG A 317 -5.10 0.28 -6.24
N ARG A 318 -5.42 -1.01 -6.30
CA ARG A 318 -4.53 -2.09 -6.77
C ARG A 318 -5.27 -2.91 -7.83
N PHE A 319 -5.19 -2.48 -9.07
CA PHE A 319 -6.00 -2.94 -10.19
C PHE A 319 -7.50 -3.01 -9.82
N GLU A 320 -7.98 -1.99 -9.11
CA GLU A 320 -9.34 -1.92 -8.58
C GLU A 320 -10.33 -1.64 -9.70
N ILE A 321 -11.21 -2.57 -10.00
CA ILE A 321 -12.32 -2.32 -10.94
C ILE A 321 -13.36 -1.47 -10.21
N LEU A 322 -13.39 -0.18 -10.53
CA LEU A 322 -14.30 0.78 -9.91
C LEU A 322 -15.72 0.62 -10.43
N LYS A 323 -15.88 0.40 -11.75
CA LYS A 323 -17.19 0.24 -12.37
C LYS A 323 -17.12 -0.39 -13.75
N ARG A 324 -18.16 -1.17 -14.08
CA ARG A 324 -18.47 -1.59 -15.45
C ARG A 324 -19.75 -0.88 -15.85
N ILE A 325 -19.70 -0.07 -16.92
CA ILE A 325 -20.79 0.79 -17.36
C ILE A 325 -20.83 0.88 -18.86
N ASN A 326 -22.00 0.68 -19.48
CA ASN A 326 -22.20 0.72 -20.94
C ASN A 326 -21.25 -0.20 -21.72
N GLY A 327 -20.77 -1.29 -21.10
CA GLY A 327 -19.78 -2.21 -21.66
C GLY A 327 -18.33 -1.72 -21.59
N ILE A 328 -18.07 -0.61 -20.92
CA ILE A 328 -16.75 -0.07 -20.61
C ILE A 328 -16.38 -0.46 -19.19
N THR A 329 -15.12 -0.83 -18.96
CA THR A 329 -14.57 -1.10 -17.63
C THR A 329 -13.68 0.07 -17.19
N ILE A 330 -13.95 0.66 -16.02
CA ILE A 330 -13.12 1.69 -15.39
C ILE A 330 -12.41 1.08 -14.20
N ALA A 331 -11.08 1.20 -14.17
CA ALA A 331 -10.23 0.72 -13.09
C ALA A 331 -9.30 1.82 -12.57
N ASP A 332 -8.73 1.61 -11.38
CA ASP A 332 -7.71 2.49 -10.79
C ASP A 332 -6.57 1.65 -10.21
N ASP A 333 -5.33 2.13 -10.40
CA ASP A 333 -4.15 1.51 -9.85
C ASP A 333 -3.18 2.56 -9.28
N TYR A 334 -2.55 2.24 -8.17
CA TYR A 334 -1.61 3.11 -7.48
C TYR A 334 -0.22 3.16 -8.15
N ALA A 335 0.03 2.31 -9.16
CA ALA A 335 1.29 2.21 -9.86
C ALA A 335 1.79 3.59 -10.33
N HIS A 336 3.01 3.92 -9.94
CA HIS A 336 3.62 5.23 -10.18
C HIS A 336 5.12 5.14 -10.46
N HIS A 337 5.71 3.96 -10.39
CA HIS A 337 7.06 3.65 -10.84
C HIS A 337 6.98 2.86 -12.16
N PRO A 338 7.94 3.03 -13.12
CA PRO A 338 7.88 2.34 -14.41
C PRO A 338 7.71 0.83 -14.30
N ARG A 339 8.37 0.15 -13.36
CA ARG A 339 8.23 -1.30 -13.14
C ARG A 339 6.82 -1.70 -12.70
N GLU A 340 6.20 -0.91 -11.82
CA GLU A 340 4.81 -1.14 -11.39
C GLU A 340 3.85 -0.92 -12.56
N LEU A 341 4.04 0.18 -13.31
CA LEU A 341 3.25 0.48 -14.52
C LEU A 341 3.36 -0.63 -15.56
N GLU A 342 4.57 -1.15 -15.79
CA GLU A 342 4.80 -2.25 -16.74
C GLU A 342 4.03 -3.51 -16.32
N ALA A 343 4.08 -3.90 -15.05
CA ALA A 343 3.35 -5.04 -14.53
C ALA A 343 1.83 -4.86 -14.69
N THR A 344 1.30 -3.70 -14.28
CA THR A 344 -0.14 -3.38 -14.37
C THR A 344 -0.61 -3.34 -15.83
N LEU A 345 0.13 -2.66 -16.72
CA LEU A 345 -0.25 -2.51 -18.13
C LEU A 345 -0.12 -3.83 -18.89
N THR A 346 0.92 -4.63 -18.64
CA THR A 346 1.07 -5.95 -19.24
C THR A 346 -0.09 -6.87 -18.82
N THR A 347 -0.45 -6.88 -17.55
CA THR A 347 -1.64 -7.60 -17.06
C THR A 347 -2.91 -7.12 -17.76
N ALA A 348 -3.12 -5.80 -17.84
CA ALA A 348 -4.29 -5.22 -18.52
C ALA A 348 -4.41 -5.64 -20.00
N MET A 349 -3.28 -5.66 -20.73
CA MET A 349 -3.22 -6.10 -22.12
C MET A 349 -3.55 -7.59 -22.29
N GLY A 350 -3.20 -8.44 -21.31
CA GLY A 350 -3.51 -9.87 -21.32
C GLY A 350 -4.97 -10.23 -21.01
N MET A 351 -5.77 -9.27 -20.48
CA MET A 351 -7.14 -9.54 -20.02
C MET A 351 -8.19 -9.64 -21.12
N GLY A 352 -7.83 -9.43 -22.39
CA GLY A 352 -8.72 -9.60 -23.56
C GLY A 352 -9.72 -8.46 -23.77
N PHE A 353 -9.45 -7.25 -23.29
CA PHE A 353 -10.21 -6.05 -23.65
C PHE A 353 -9.96 -5.64 -25.11
N ASN A 354 -10.92 -4.94 -25.73
CA ASN A 354 -10.76 -4.45 -27.10
C ASN A 354 -9.60 -3.45 -27.22
N ARG A 355 -9.54 -2.51 -26.28
CA ARG A 355 -8.45 -1.53 -26.14
C ARG A 355 -8.20 -1.26 -24.65
N VAL A 356 -6.95 -1.05 -24.33
CA VAL A 356 -6.51 -0.61 -23.00
C VAL A 356 -6.09 0.86 -23.05
N TRP A 357 -6.73 1.67 -22.21
CA TRP A 357 -6.43 3.09 -22.02
C TRP A 357 -5.70 3.29 -20.71
N ALA A 358 -4.46 3.76 -20.75
CA ALA A 358 -3.73 4.24 -19.58
C ALA A 358 -3.99 5.74 -19.37
N VAL A 359 -4.51 6.12 -18.23
CA VAL A 359 -4.70 7.52 -17.81
C VAL A 359 -3.74 7.79 -16.67
N PHE A 360 -2.60 8.41 -16.94
CA PHE A 360 -1.48 8.48 -16.00
C PHE A 360 -1.21 9.89 -15.50
N GLN A 361 -1.00 10.01 -14.17
CA GLN A 361 -0.49 11.20 -13.50
C GLN A 361 0.93 10.93 -13.00
N PRO A 362 1.98 11.56 -13.58
CA PRO A 362 3.32 11.46 -13.04
C PRO A 362 3.38 12.05 -11.61
N PHE A 363 4.17 11.42 -10.74
CA PHE A 363 4.32 11.85 -9.35
C PHE A 363 5.77 12.18 -9.07
N ILE A 364 6.00 13.42 -8.63
CA ILE A 364 7.22 14.19 -8.37
C ILE A 364 8.10 14.42 -9.60
N TYR A 365 8.68 15.61 -9.66
CA TYR A 365 9.51 16.07 -10.78
C TYR A 365 10.81 15.29 -10.88
N SER A 366 11.46 15.03 -9.75
CA SER A 366 12.73 14.30 -9.69
C SER A 366 12.62 12.89 -10.30
N ARG A 367 11.61 12.11 -9.89
CA ARG A 367 11.38 10.76 -10.43
C ARG A 367 11.05 10.81 -11.91
N THR A 368 10.19 11.73 -12.32
CA THR A 368 9.80 11.86 -13.73
C THR A 368 11.01 12.18 -14.60
N ALA A 369 11.91 13.05 -14.14
CA ALA A 369 13.14 13.39 -14.88
C ALA A 369 14.14 12.22 -14.90
N MET A 370 14.36 11.55 -13.77
CA MET A 370 15.32 10.46 -13.65
C MET A 370 14.95 9.20 -14.46
N LEU A 371 13.65 8.90 -14.55
CA LEU A 371 13.12 7.70 -15.19
C LEU A 371 12.34 8.01 -16.48
N PHE A 372 12.67 9.13 -17.12
CA PHE A 372 11.94 9.65 -18.27
C PHE A 372 11.79 8.64 -19.41
N ASP A 373 12.89 8.02 -19.82
CA ASP A 373 12.89 7.06 -20.92
C ASP A 373 12.14 5.77 -20.55
N ASP A 374 12.22 5.33 -19.30
CA ASP A 374 11.46 4.20 -18.80
C ASP A 374 9.96 4.50 -18.79
N PHE A 375 9.53 5.70 -18.37
CA PHE A 375 8.14 6.12 -18.48
C PHE A 375 7.67 6.12 -19.93
N CYS A 376 8.47 6.67 -20.86
CA CYS A 376 8.13 6.65 -22.28
C CYS A 376 7.95 5.22 -22.82
N ARG A 377 8.83 4.31 -22.43
CA ARG A 377 8.79 2.91 -22.83
C ARG A 377 7.51 2.22 -22.32
N VAL A 378 7.25 2.28 -21.03
CA VAL A 378 6.15 1.54 -20.42
C VAL A 378 4.77 2.12 -20.74
N LEU A 379 4.68 3.43 -20.88
CA LEU A 379 3.43 4.10 -21.30
C LEU A 379 3.14 3.99 -22.80
N SER A 380 4.03 3.34 -23.56
CA SER A 380 3.78 2.93 -24.95
C SER A 380 3.20 1.51 -25.05
N ILE A 381 3.03 0.77 -23.96
CA ILE A 381 2.44 -0.59 -23.95
C ILE A 381 0.94 -0.58 -24.25
N PRO A 382 0.10 0.30 -23.64
CA PRO A 382 -1.34 0.30 -23.88
C PRO A 382 -1.70 0.86 -25.25
N ASP A 383 -2.92 0.58 -25.72
CA ASP A 383 -3.42 1.07 -27.01
C ASP A 383 -3.59 2.60 -27.03
N LYS A 384 -3.88 3.19 -25.87
CA LYS A 384 -4.09 4.63 -25.71
C LYS A 384 -3.47 5.12 -24.39
N THR A 385 -2.76 6.24 -24.47
CA THR A 385 -2.17 6.89 -23.30
C THR A 385 -2.65 8.34 -23.20
N VAL A 386 -3.23 8.65 -22.05
CA VAL A 386 -3.68 9.99 -21.68
C VAL A 386 -2.91 10.43 -20.44
N LEU A 387 -2.28 11.57 -20.50
CA LEU A 387 -1.45 12.10 -19.44
C LEU A 387 -2.11 13.34 -18.81
N THR A 388 -1.82 13.59 -17.54
CA THR A 388 -2.17 14.86 -16.89
C THR A 388 -0.93 15.44 -16.19
N GLU A 389 -1.05 16.67 -15.69
CA GLU A 389 0.06 17.39 -15.08
C GLU A 389 0.77 16.63 -13.96
N ILE A 390 2.09 16.80 -13.88
CA ILE A 390 2.92 16.20 -12.83
C ILE A 390 2.44 16.70 -11.47
N MET A 391 2.12 15.80 -10.56
CA MET A 391 1.86 16.14 -9.17
C MET A 391 3.18 16.33 -8.42
N GLY A 392 3.62 17.58 -8.29
CA GLY A 392 4.93 17.90 -7.69
C GLY A 392 5.03 17.60 -6.18
N SER A 393 3.88 17.48 -5.47
CA SER A 393 3.84 17.24 -4.03
C SER A 393 4.67 18.29 -3.25
N ARG A 394 5.81 17.89 -2.68
CA ARG A 394 6.72 18.76 -1.93
C ARG A 394 7.87 19.32 -2.78
N GLU A 395 7.97 18.93 -4.04
CA GLU A 395 9.04 19.39 -4.93
C GLU A 395 8.62 20.62 -5.73
N ARG A 396 9.59 21.51 -5.96
CA ARG A 396 9.51 22.52 -7.00
C ARG A 396 10.15 21.98 -8.26
N ASN A 397 9.63 22.35 -9.43
CA ASN A 397 10.19 21.91 -10.70
C ASN A 397 11.54 22.58 -11.00
N THR A 398 12.62 22.05 -10.43
CA THR A 398 13.99 22.47 -10.70
C THR A 398 14.65 21.68 -11.84
N TYR A 399 13.95 20.64 -12.34
CA TYR A 399 14.42 19.76 -13.41
C TYR A 399 13.99 20.21 -14.81
N ASN A 400 13.15 21.26 -14.92
CA ASN A 400 12.52 21.68 -16.16
C ASN A 400 11.81 20.54 -16.90
N ILE A 401 11.16 19.64 -16.16
CA ILE A 401 10.40 18.50 -16.67
C ILE A 401 8.90 18.83 -16.68
N TYR A 402 8.23 18.52 -17.77
CA TYR A 402 6.82 18.77 -17.98
C TYR A 402 6.16 17.56 -18.63
N THR A 403 4.88 17.35 -18.38
CA THR A 403 4.09 16.25 -18.94
C THR A 403 4.06 16.28 -20.48
N SER A 404 4.07 17.48 -21.07
CA SER A 404 4.13 17.65 -22.52
C SER A 404 5.34 16.94 -23.16
N GLN A 405 6.49 16.92 -22.47
CA GLN A 405 7.69 16.25 -22.97
C GLN A 405 7.53 14.71 -23.02
N LEU A 406 6.80 14.13 -22.05
CA LEU A 406 6.42 12.72 -22.10
C LEU A 406 5.47 12.47 -23.29
N ALA A 407 4.44 13.33 -23.44
CA ALA A 407 3.48 13.20 -24.51
C ALA A 407 4.12 13.28 -25.91
N GLU A 408 5.13 14.11 -26.10
CA GLU A 408 5.90 14.21 -27.34
C GLU A 408 6.66 12.93 -27.69
N LYS A 409 7.08 12.16 -26.69
CA LYS A 409 7.88 10.94 -26.86
C LYS A 409 7.04 9.66 -26.94
N ILE A 410 5.84 9.66 -26.38
CA ILE A 410 4.96 8.49 -26.35
C ILE A 410 4.03 8.55 -27.58
N PRO A 411 4.14 7.61 -28.54
CA PRO A 411 3.37 7.66 -29.78
C PRO A 411 1.85 7.66 -29.54
N GLY A 412 1.15 8.63 -30.10
CA GLY A 412 -0.30 8.71 -30.06
C GLY A 412 -0.88 9.10 -28.69
N SER A 413 -0.05 9.46 -27.73
CA SER A 413 -0.51 9.98 -26.45
C SER A 413 -1.03 11.42 -26.56
N VAL A 414 -1.85 11.79 -25.58
CA VAL A 414 -2.35 13.15 -25.39
C VAL A 414 -2.18 13.55 -23.94
N TRP A 415 -2.14 14.86 -23.67
CA TRP A 415 -2.08 15.33 -22.30
C TRP A 415 -3.00 16.53 -22.08
N PHE A 416 -3.45 16.72 -20.83
CA PHE A 416 -4.38 17.76 -20.41
C PHE A 416 -3.99 18.32 -19.05
N ASN A 417 -4.37 19.57 -18.80
CA ASN A 417 -4.06 20.27 -17.55
C ASN A 417 -4.96 19.82 -16.39
N THR A 418 -6.20 19.44 -16.66
CA THR A 418 -7.22 19.17 -15.65
C THR A 418 -7.81 17.77 -15.79
N PHE A 419 -8.31 17.23 -14.67
CA PHE A 419 -9.01 15.93 -14.67
C PHE A 419 -10.33 15.98 -15.42
N GLU A 420 -10.98 17.14 -15.49
CA GLU A 420 -12.18 17.39 -16.29
C GLU A 420 -11.90 17.19 -17.77
N GLU A 421 -10.85 17.81 -18.30
CA GLU A 421 -10.44 17.68 -19.71
C GLU A 421 -10.05 16.23 -20.04
N VAL A 422 -9.31 15.56 -19.15
CA VAL A 422 -8.99 14.12 -19.25
C VAL A 422 -10.27 13.31 -19.36
N ALA A 423 -11.23 13.52 -18.44
CA ALA A 423 -12.47 12.77 -18.41
C ALA A 423 -13.33 13.02 -19.65
N ASP A 424 -13.40 14.27 -20.14
CA ASP A 424 -14.14 14.63 -21.36
C ASP A 424 -13.55 13.96 -22.59
N TYR A 425 -12.22 13.96 -22.71
CA TYR A 425 -11.54 13.32 -23.83
C TYR A 425 -11.76 11.80 -23.83
N VAL A 426 -11.57 11.15 -22.68
CA VAL A 426 -11.74 9.69 -22.57
C VAL A 426 -13.18 9.29 -22.86
N VAL A 427 -14.17 9.92 -22.20
CA VAL A 427 -15.60 9.60 -22.35
C VAL A 427 -16.08 9.81 -23.79
N LYS A 428 -15.52 10.76 -24.53
CA LYS A 428 -15.84 11.01 -25.94
C LYS A 428 -15.30 9.93 -26.89
N ASN A 429 -14.19 9.27 -26.53
CA ASN A 429 -13.44 8.41 -27.46
C ASN A 429 -13.42 6.92 -27.06
N VAL A 430 -13.87 6.59 -25.84
CA VAL A 430 -13.93 5.22 -25.33
C VAL A 430 -15.11 4.47 -25.96
N GLU A 431 -14.92 3.18 -26.23
CA GLU A 431 -15.93 2.31 -26.84
C GLU A 431 -16.26 1.10 -25.97
N LYS A 432 -17.36 0.44 -26.28
CA LYS A 432 -17.77 -0.80 -25.62
C LYS A 432 -16.68 -1.86 -25.77
N GLY A 433 -16.31 -2.49 -24.68
CA GLY A 433 -15.22 -3.50 -24.60
C GLY A 433 -13.88 -2.92 -24.22
N ASP A 434 -13.75 -1.60 -24.05
CA ASP A 434 -12.52 -0.97 -23.60
C ASP A 434 -12.33 -1.08 -22.06
N LEU A 435 -11.07 -1.15 -21.66
CA LEU A 435 -10.62 -0.90 -20.29
C LEU A 435 -9.98 0.49 -20.21
N VAL A 436 -10.43 1.31 -19.27
CA VAL A 436 -9.76 2.55 -18.89
C VAL A 436 -9.20 2.39 -17.49
N ILE A 437 -7.88 2.47 -17.34
CA ILE A 437 -7.21 2.37 -16.05
C ILE A 437 -6.51 3.69 -15.71
N THR A 438 -6.90 4.29 -14.57
CA THR A 438 -6.19 5.43 -14.00
C THR A 438 -4.99 4.94 -13.21
N LEU A 439 -3.83 5.59 -13.38
CA LEU A 439 -2.53 5.16 -12.88
C LEU A 439 -1.83 6.31 -12.16
N GLY A 440 -1.34 6.06 -10.94
CA GLY A 440 -0.58 7.05 -10.18
C GLY A 440 -0.93 7.10 -8.70
N CYS A 441 0.04 7.43 -7.86
CA CYS A 441 -0.14 7.54 -6.40
C CYS A 441 -0.78 8.86 -5.95
N GLY A 442 -0.97 9.81 -6.88
CA GLY A 442 -1.62 11.10 -6.63
C GLY A 442 -3.15 11.04 -6.72
N ASP A 443 -3.70 12.13 -7.20
CA ASP A 443 -5.14 12.39 -7.24
C ASP A 443 -5.87 11.88 -8.49
N ILE A 444 -5.19 11.16 -9.38
CA ILE A 444 -5.71 10.71 -10.68
C ILE A 444 -7.01 9.90 -10.56
N TYR A 445 -7.24 9.19 -9.46
CA TYR A 445 -8.49 8.49 -9.18
C TYR A 445 -9.73 9.40 -9.25
N LYS A 446 -9.54 10.73 -9.10
CA LYS A 446 -10.62 11.71 -9.28
C LYS A 446 -11.07 11.78 -10.73
N ALA A 447 -10.15 11.60 -11.70
CA ALA A 447 -10.52 11.51 -13.11
C ALA A 447 -11.39 10.27 -13.40
N ALA A 448 -11.07 9.11 -12.77
CA ALA A 448 -11.91 7.92 -12.87
C ALA A 448 -13.34 8.19 -12.38
N LYS A 449 -13.49 8.85 -11.22
CA LYS A 449 -14.81 9.22 -10.66
C LYS A 449 -15.58 10.17 -11.59
N LEU A 450 -14.90 11.13 -12.23
CA LEU A 450 -15.49 12.04 -13.20
C LEU A 450 -15.96 11.29 -14.46
N MET A 451 -15.14 10.37 -14.99
CA MET A 451 -15.49 9.53 -16.14
C MET A 451 -16.74 8.69 -15.85
N ILE A 452 -16.79 8.02 -14.68
CA ILE A 452 -17.95 7.24 -14.25
C ILE A 452 -19.20 8.11 -14.24
N LYS A 453 -19.14 9.27 -13.56
CA LYS A 453 -20.30 10.20 -13.46
C LYS A 453 -20.75 10.70 -14.82
N LYS A 454 -19.84 10.92 -15.79
CA LYS A 454 -20.19 11.37 -17.15
C LYS A 454 -20.81 10.23 -17.96
N LEU A 455 -20.27 9.01 -17.88
CA LEU A 455 -20.81 7.83 -18.57
C LEU A 455 -22.20 7.43 -18.04
N GLU A 456 -22.48 7.59 -16.74
CA GLU A 456 -23.80 7.38 -16.13
C GLU A 456 -24.87 8.33 -16.68
N LYS A 457 -24.48 9.52 -17.12
CA LYS A 457 -25.42 10.51 -17.69
C LYS A 457 -25.70 10.28 -19.18
N GLN A 458 -24.91 9.43 -19.85
CA GLN A 458 -25.04 9.14 -21.27
C GLN A 458 -25.91 7.88 -21.53
N GLY A 459 -26.16 7.07 -20.54
CA GLY A 459 -27.01 5.88 -20.57
C GLY A 459 -28.34 6.12 -19.88
#